data_4ffd3524441ca99d5ab6eae244a9d1d9
#
_entry.id   4ffd3524441ca99d5ab6eae244a9d1d9
#
_cell.length_a   1.000
_cell.length_b   1.000
_cell.length_c   1.000
_cell.angle_alpha   90.00
_cell.angle_beta   90.00
_cell.angle_gamma   90.00
#
_symmetry.space_group_name_H-M   'P 1'
#
loop_
_entity.id
_entity.type
_entity.pdbx_description
1 polymer ?
#
loop_
_entity_poly.entity_id
_entity_poly.type
_entity_poly.pdbx_seq_one_letter_code
_entity_poly.pdbx_strand_id
1 'polypeptide(L)'
;YDKSTAPDLLERVCAILAVLLLAAATVAVFKGRAQWAMLPWQLWLHLATLSVALLITPVMLLRKRGDMNHRMLGWIWAICMFTTALISLDIRMINKGGFSFIHILSMLTIVGVRVLVMSARRRDLRRHRGQARGFVIGSLLVAGFFTFPFNRLLGSWLFN
;
A
#
# COMPACT_ATOMS: atom_id res chain seq x y z
N TYR A 1 -7.92 29.59 -6.61
CA TYR A 1 -7.41 28.29 -6.12
C TYR A 1 -8.62 27.49 -5.63
N ASP A 2 -9.01 26.45 -6.36
CA ASP A 2 -10.17 25.65 -6.00
C ASP A 2 -9.87 24.85 -4.70
N LYS A 3 -10.57 25.18 -3.61
CA LYS A 3 -10.47 24.52 -2.30
C LYS A 3 -10.68 23.00 -2.38
N SER A 4 -11.31 22.50 -3.45
CA SER A 4 -11.57 21.08 -3.68
C SER A 4 -10.29 20.27 -3.99
N THR A 5 -9.22 20.93 -4.43
CA THR A 5 -7.96 20.28 -4.82
C THR A 5 -6.88 20.31 -3.73
N ALA A 6 -7.06 21.12 -2.68
CA ALA A 6 -6.12 21.18 -1.55
C ALA A 6 -6.20 19.92 -0.66
N PRO A 7 -5.06 19.47 -0.10
CA PRO A 7 -5.05 18.37 0.84
C PRO A 7 -5.73 18.79 2.15
N ASP A 8 -6.66 17.96 2.63
CA ASP A 8 -7.32 18.15 3.92
C ASP A 8 -6.57 17.46 5.07
N LEU A 9 -7.09 17.62 6.30
CA LEU A 9 -6.47 17.05 7.49
C LEU A 9 -6.32 15.53 7.40
N LEU A 10 -7.35 14.82 6.89
CA LEU A 10 -7.31 13.36 6.74
C LEU A 10 -6.16 12.93 5.82
N GLU A 11 -5.99 13.59 4.70
CA GLU A 11 -4.92 13.28 3.74
C GLU A 11 -3.53 13.56 4.31
N ARG A 12 -3.38 14.61 5.11
CA ARG A 12 -2.13 14.91 5.83
C ARG A 12 -1.81 13.84 6.86
N VAL A 13 -2.80 13.42 7.65
CA VAL A 13 -2.64 12.33 8.63
C VAL A 13 -2.27 11.03 7.93
N CYS A 14 -2.98 10.66 6.86
CA CYS A 14 -2.66 9.46 6.07
C CYS A 14 -1.25 9.51 5.48
N ALA A 15 -0.78 10.68 5.03
CA ALA A 15 0.56 10.86 4.52
C ALA A 15 1.63 10.62 5.61
N ILE A 16 1.43 11.17 6.80
CA ILE A 16 2.32 10.96 7.95
C ILE A 16 2.35 9.47 8.34
N LEU A 17 1.17 8.84 8.46
CA LEU A 17 1.07 7.43 8.81
C LEU A 17 1.75 6.52 7.77
N ALA A 18 1.66 6.86 6.48
CA ALA A 18 2.36 6.12 5.42
C ALA A 18 3.89 6.21 5.55
N VAL A 19 4.42 7.38 5.90
CA VAL A 19 5.85 7.57 6.17
C VAL A 19 6.28 6.78 7.40
N LEU A 20 5.52 6.84 8.50
CA LEU A 20 5.82 6.10 9.72
C LEU A 20 5.79 4.59 9.49
N LEU A 21 4.80 4.10 8.74
CA LEU A 21 4.69 2.70 8.38
C LEU A 21 5.87 2.23 7.52
N LEU A 22 6.27 3.04 6.53
CA LEU A 22 7.44 2.75 5.71
C LEU A 22 8.73 2.72 6.54
N ALA A 23 8.91 3.67 7.45
CA ALA A 23 10.07 3.72 8.34
C ALA A 23 10.12 2.48 9.25
N ALA A 24 9.00 2.11 9.87
CA ALA A 24 8.90 0.92 10.71
C ALA A 24 9.19 -0.37 9.91
N ALA A 25 8.64 -0.51 8.70
CA ALA A 25 8.90 -1.64 7.84
C ALA A 25 10.37 -1.72 7.42
N THR A 26 10.98 -0.60 7.08
CA THR A 26 12.41 -0.52 6.72
C THR A 26 13.29 -0.95 7.89
N VAL A 27 13.05 -0.43 9.09
CA VAL A 27 13.79 -0.84 10.30
C VAL A 27 13.62 -2.32 10.57
N ALA A 28 12.39 -2.86 10.49
CA ALA A 28 12.12 -4.28 10.67
C ALA A 28 12.91 -5.13 9.68
N VAL A 29 12.89 -4.78 8.39
CA VAL A 29 13.64 -5.50 7.35
C VAL A 29 15.13 -5.51 7.65
N PHE A 30 15.73 -4.37 8.05
CA PHE A 30 17.15 -4.32 8.41
C PHE A 30 17.50 -5.14 9.65
N LYS A 31 16.64 -5.14 10.68
CA LYS A 31 16.81 -5.98 11.86
C LYS A 31 16.74 -7.48 11.51
N GLY A 32 15.84 -7.86 10.60
CA GLY A 32 15.64 -9.24 10.14
C GLY A 32 16.71 -9.79 9.18
N ARG A 33 17.80 -9.07 8.94
CA ARG A 33 18.81 -9.42 7.92
C ARG A 33 19.38 -10.84 8.04
N ALA A 34 19.45 -11.40 9.23
CA ALA A 34 19.95 -12.77 9.45
C ALA A 34 19.05 -13.84 8.80
N GLN A 35 17.79 -13.52 8.54
CA GLN A 35 16.81 -14.44 7.98
C GLN A 35 16.53 -14.20 6.49
N TRP A 36 17.16 -13.23 5.85
CA TRP A 36 16.89 -12.85 4.46
C TRP A 36 17.03 -14.00 3.47
N ALA A 37 18.05 -14.84 3.65
CA ALA A 37 18.31 -15.99 2.78
C ALA A 37 17.21 -17.07 2.84
N MET A 38 16.40 -17.09 3.89
CA MET A 38 15.33 -18.06 4.08
C MET A 38 13.99 -17.62 3.47
N LEU A 39 13.90 -16.37 3.00
CA LEU A 39 12.66 -15.81 2.48
C LEU A 39 12.51 -16.10 0.99
N PRO A 40 11.30 -16.48 0.54
CA PRO A 40 11.01 -16.67 -0.87
C PRO A 40 11.06 -15.32 -1.62
N TRP A 41 11.43 -15.36 -2.90
CA TRP A 41 11.55 -14.17 -3.74
C TRP A 41 10.23 -13.39 -3.87
N GLN A 42 9.08 -14.08 -3.79
CA GLN A 42 7.74 -13.47 -3.82
C GLN A 42 7.57 -12.45 -2.68
N LEU A 43 8.08 -12.78 -1.49
CA LEU A 43 7.99 -11.87 -0.35
C LEU A 43 8.84 -10.62 -0.57
N TRP A 44 10.02 -10.75 -1.16
CA TRP A 44 10.88 -9.62 -1.50
C TRP A 44 10.23 -8.70 -2.54
N LEU A 45 9.63 -9.28 -3.58
CA LEU A 45 8.93 -8.50 -4.59
C LEU A 45 7.69 -7.81 -4.00
N HIS A 46 6.94 -8.50 -3.11
CA HIS A 46 5.82 -7.89 -2.37
C HIS A 46 6.30 -6.70 -1.51
N LEU A 47 7.34 -6.87 -0.73
CA LEU A 47 7.90 -5.79 0.10
C LEU A 47 8.42 -4.63 -0.74
N ALA A 48 9.08 -4.89 -1.85
CA ALA A 48 9.61 -3.86 -2.74
C ALA A 48 8.48 -3.04 -3.37
N THR A 49 7.48 -3.68 -3.97
CA THR A 49 6.34 -2.99 -4.60
C THR A 49 5.51 -2.22 -3.57
N LEU A 50 5.30 -2.79 -2.39
CA LEU A 50 4.60 -2.11 -1.30
C LEU A 50 5.38 -0.90 -0.78
N SER A 51 6.70 -1.00 -0.64
CA SER A 51 7.57 0.11 -0.22
C SER A 51 7.52 1.26 -1.22
N VAL A 52 7.54 0.98 -2.52
CA VAL A 52 7.37 1.99 -3.56
C VAL A 52 6.00 2.66 -3.47
N ALA A 53 4.92 1.89 -3.28
CA ALA A 53 3.58 2.44 -3.10
C ALA A 53 3.49 3.33 -1.85
N LEU A 54 4.07 2.91 -0.71
CA LEU A 54 4.13 3.70 0.53
C LEU A 54 4.92 5.00 0.35
N LEU A 55 6.05 4.96 -0.37
CA LEU A 55 6.88 6.13 -0.66
C LEU A 55 6.13 7.17 -1.53
N ILE A 56 5.38 6.71 -2.53
CA ILE A 56 4.61 7.57 -3.44
C ILE A 56 3.37 8.14 -2.75
N THR A 57 2.76 7.42 -1.82
CA THR A 57 1.48 7.80 -1.18
C THR A 57 1.49 9.21 -0.58
N PRO A 58 2.44 9.65 0.27
CA PRO A 58 2.45 11.01 0.83
C PRO A 58 2.59 12.07 -0.26
N VAL A 59 3.41 11.80 -1.29
CA VAL A 59 3.56 12.71 -2.43
C VAL A 59 2.23 12.88 -3.16
N MET A 60 1.51 11.78 -3.43
CA MET A 60 0.21 11.80 -4.11
C MET A 60 -0.90 12.50 -3.31
N LEU A 61 -0.90 12.31 -1.98
CA LEU A 61 -1.90 12.93 -1.10
C LEU A 61 -1.68 14.42 -0.91
N LEU A 62 -0.43 14.87 -0.83
CA LEU A 62 -0.08 16.26 -0.50
C LEU A 62 0.12 17.14 -1.74
N ARG A 63 0.32 16.55 -2.91
CA ARG A 63 0.60 17.27 -4.14
C ARG A 63 -0.69 17.78 -4.82
N LYS A 64 -0.53 18.81 -5.68
CA LYS A 64 -1.58 19.27 -6.59
C LYS A 64 -2.02 18.12 -7.52
N ARG A 65 -3.32 17.89 -7.56
CA ARG A 65 -3.94 16.80 -8.31
C ARG A 65 -4.11 17.14 -9.78
N GLY A 66 -4.01 16.12 -10.63
CA GLY A 66 -4.37 16.22 -12.06
C GLY A 66 -3.25 16.72 -12.99
N ASP A 67 -2.09 17.12 -12.47
CA ASP A 67 -0.92 17.44 -13.27
C ASP A 67 -0.26 16.17 -13.89
N MET A 68 0.68 16.34 -14.79
CA MET A 68 1.38 15.24 -15.45
C MET A 68 2.06 14.30 -14.44
N ASN A 69 2.72 14.88 -13.45
CA ASN A 69 3.44 14.11 -12.43
C ASN A 69 2.49 13.32 -11.53
N HIS A 70 1.31 13.89 -11.18
CA HIS A 70 0.29 13.15 -10.44
C HIS A 70 -0.20 11.93 -11.22
N ARG A 71 -0.39 12.07 -12.54
CA ARG A 71 -0.82 10.96 -13.40
C ARG A 71 0.27 9.88 -13.51
N MET A 72 1.53 10.28 -13.71
CA MET A 72 2.65 9.35 -13.80
C MET A 72 2.84 8.58 -12.49
N LEU A 73 2.91 9.26 -11.36
CA LEU A 73 3.02 8.65 -10.04
C LEU A 73 1.81 7.77 -9.72
N GLY A 74 0.61 8.19 -10.12
CA GLY A 74 -0.61 7.40 -9.97
C GLY A 74 -0.59 6.08 -10.74
N TRP A 75 0.00 6.05 -11.93
CA TRP A 75 0.20 4.81 -12.67
C TRP A 75 1.23 3.91 -12.01
N ILE A 76 2.38 4.44 -11.58
CA ILE A 76 3.40 3.67 -10.86
C ILE A 76 2.78 3.07 -9.59
N TRP A 77 2.07 3.89 -8.81
CA TRP A 77 1.38 3.46 -7.60
C TRP A 77 0.36 2.35 -7.86
N ALA A 78 -0.48 2.51 -8.90
CA ALA A 78 -1.50 1.54 -9.25
C ALA A 78 -0.89 0.20 -9.70
N ILE A 79 0.19 0.23 -10.50
CA ILE A 79 0.93 -0.97 -10.92
C ILE A 79 1.54 -1.65 -9.70
N CYS A 80 2.21 -0.91 -8.82
CA CYS A 80 2.78 -1.46 -7.59
C CYS A 80 1.73 -2.15 -6.72
N MET A 81 0.59 -1.49 -6.45
CA MET A 81 -0.49 -2.04 -5.64
C MET A 81 -1.13 -3.28 -6.29
N PHE A 82 -1.32 -3.26 -7.61
CA PHE A 82 -1.85 -4.40 -8.35
C PHE A 82 -0.90 -5.60 -8.29
N THR A 83 0.40 -5.37 -8.52
CA THR A 83 1.45 -6.40 -8.44
C THR A 83 1.56 -6.96 -7.03
N THR A 84 1.56 -6.09 -6.01
CA THR A 84 1.55 -6.49 -4.60
C THR A 84 0.37 -7.41 -4.29
N ALA A 85 -0.83 -7.08 -4.76
CA ALA A 85 -2.02 -7.89 -4.53
C ALA A 85 -1.98 -9.24 -5.25
N LEU A 86 -1.47 -9.28 -6.49
CA LEU A 86 -1.29 -10.54 -7.24
C LEU A 86 -0.30 -11.47 -6.52
N ILE A 87 0.84 -10.95 -6.10
CA ILE A 87 1.85 -11.73 -5.38
C ILE A 87 1.29 -12.23 -4.05
N SER A 88 0.50 -11.41 -3.35
CA SER A 88 -0.14 -11.82 -2.09
C SER A 88 -1.07 -13.02 -2.23
N LEU A 89 -1.63 -13.25 -3.42
CA LEU A 89 -2.44 -14.45 -3.69
C LEU A 89 -1.59 -15.73 -3.73
N ASP A 90 -0.31 -15.62 -4.11
CA ASP A 90 0.63 -16.75 -4.14
C ASP A 90 1.29 -17.01 -2.77
N ILE A 91 1.32 -16.02 -1.89
CA ILE A 91 1.91 -16.16 -0.54
C ILE A 91 0.93 -16.89 0.39
N ARG A 92 1.11 -18.23 0.49
CA ARG A 92 0.25 -19.13 1.29
C ARG A 92 0.88 -19.57 2.61
N MET A 93 1.87 -18.85 3.12
CA MET A 93 2.62 -19.22 4.33
C MET A 93 1.79 -19.19 5.62
N ILE A 94 0.65 -18.49 5.63
CA ILE A 94 -0.11 -18.21 6.85
C ILE A 94 -1.07 -19.34 7.23
N ASN A 95 -1.60 -20.07 6.25
CA ASN A 95 -2.61 -21.11 6.49
C ASN A 95 -2.24 -22.44 5.82
N LYS A 96 -1.04 -22.95 6.10
CA LYS A 96 -0.56 -24.27 5.64
C LYS A 96 -0.92 -24.60 4.17
N GLY A 97 -0.84 -23.61 3.29
CA GLY A 97 -1.18 -23.74 1.87
C GLY A 97 -2.64 -23.39 1.50
N GLY A 98 -3.51 -23.11 2.49
CA GLY A 98 -4.91 -22.73 2.26
C GLY A 98 -5.13 -21.22 2.13
N PHE A 99 -6.34 -20.85 1.69
CA PHE A 99 -6.77 -19.45 1.65
C PHE A 99 -6.92 -18.86 3.05
N SER A 100 -6.53 -17.60 3.21
CA SER A 100 -6.65 -16.83 4.44
C SER A 100 -7.34 -15.49 4.18
N PHE A 101 -7.68 -14.74 5.23
CA PHE A 101 -8.27 -13.40 5.13
C PHE A 101 -7.46 -12.44 4.23
N ILE A 102 -6.15 -12.62 4.14
CA ILE A 102 -5.26 -11.82 3.25
C ILE A 102 -5.65 -11.98 1.78
N HIS A 103 -6.09 -13.15 1.35
CA HIS A 103 -6.50 -13.37 -0.05
C HIS A 103 -7.77 -12.58 -0.39
N ILE A 104 -8.72 -12.44 0.56
CA ILE A 104 -9.90 -11.58 0.39
C ILE A 104 -9.46 -10.14 0.21
N LEU A 105 -8.54 -9.67 1.05
CA LEU A 105 -8.00 -8.32 0.96
C LEU A 105 -7.25 -8.07 -0.36
N SER A 106 -6.51 -9.07 -0.85
CA SER A 106 -5.84 -9.00 -2.16
C SER A 106 -6.85 -8.87 -3.30
N MET A 107 -7.93 -9.64 -3.27
CA MET A 107 -9.01 -9.52 -4.28
C MET A 107 -9.70 -8.16 -4.23
N LEU A 108 -10.00 -7.65 -3.04
CA LEU A 108 -10.54 -6.29 -2.86
C LEU A 108 -9.57 -5.23 -3.37
N THR A 109 -8.27 -5.43 -3.18
CA THR A 109 -7.23 -4.53 -3.70
C THR A 109 -7.21 -4.52 -5.21
N ILE A 110 -7.26 -5.67 -5.87
CA ILE A 110 -7.30 -5.79 -7.34
C ILE A 110 -8.51 -5.05 -7.92
N VAL A 111 -9.70 -5.32 -7.37
CA VAL A 111 -10.94 -4.64 -7.79
C VAL A 111 -10.86 -3.14 -7.51
N GLY A 112 -10.38 -2.76 -6.33
CA GLY A 112 -10.26 -1.36 -5.90
C GLY A 112 -9.31 -0.54 -6.79
N VAL A 113 -8.14 -1.09 -7.17
CA VAL A 113 -7.21 -0.44 -8.12
C VAL A 113 -7.89 -0.20 -9.46
N ARG A 114 -8.61 -1.20 -9.99
CA ARG A 114 -9.34 -1.06 -11.25
C ARG A 114 -10.37 0.08 -11.15
N VAL A 115 -11.17 0.10 -10.10
CA VAL A 115 -12.22 1.13 -9.91
C VAL A 115 -11.59 2.52 -9.73
N LEU A 116 -10.46 2.62 -9.01
CA LEU A 116 -9.71 3.86 -8.82
C LEU A 116 -9.18 4.41 -10.16
N VAL A 117 -8.59 3.57 -11.00
CA VAL A 117 -8.10 3.96 -12.34
C VAL A 117 -9.26 4.36 -13.25
N MET A 118 -10.38 3.64 -13.22
CA MET A 118 -11.56 3.99 -14.03
C MET A 118 -12.17 5.33 -13.63
N SER A 119 -12.27 5.65 -12.34
CA SER A 119 -12.76 6.95 -11.87
C SER A 119 -11.86 8.10 -12.31
N ALA A 120 -10.53 7.90 -12.28
CA ALA A 120 -9.57 8.86 -12.81
C ALA A 120 -9.75 9.11 -14.32
N ARG A 121 -9.90 8.03 -15.11
CA ARG A 121 -10.14 8.11 -16.57
C ARG A 121 -11.43 8.81 -16.91
N ARG A 122 -12.50 8.60 -16.13
CA ARG A 122 -13.80 9.27 -16.28
C ARG A 122 -13.81 10.72 -15.80
N ARG A 123 -12.69 11.23 -15.26
CA ARG A 123 -12.55 12.56 -14.68
C ARG A 123 -13.53 12.84 -13.53
N ASP A 124 -14.02 11.80 -12.86
CA ASP A 124 -14.86 11.93 -11.68
C ASP A 124 -13.96 12.15 -10.44
N LEU A 125 -13.59 13.41 -10.24
CA LEU A 125 -12.67 13.82 -9.18
C LEU A 125 -13.18 13.49 -7.78
N ARG A 126 -14.50 13.64 -7.55
CA ARG A 126 -15.11 13.34 -6.24
C ARG A 126 -15.00 11.87 -5.91
N ARG A 127 -15.39 11.01 -6.84
CA ARG A 127 -15.32 9.55 -6.70
C ARG A 127 -13.88 9.07 -6.58
N HIS A 128 -12.99 9.58 -7.44
CA HIS A 128 -11.56 9.24 -7.41
C HIS A 128 -10.93 9.57 -6.04
N ARG A 129 -11.19 10.78 -5.51
CA ARG A 129 -10.66 11.20 -4.19
C ARG A 129 -11.18 10.31 -3.06
N GLY A 130 -12.48 10.00 -3.03
CA GLY A 130 -13.08 9.12 -2.04
C GLY A 130 -12.48 7.72 -2.06
N GLN A 131 -12.31 7.16 -3.25
CA GLN A 131 -11.70 5.84 -3.44
C GLN A 131 -10.23 5.82 -3.07
N ALA A 132 -9.44 6.84 -3.45
CA ALA A 132 -8.03 6.93 -3.08
C ALA A 132 -7.84 6.95 -1.56
N ARG A 133 -8.67 7.70 -0.82
CA ARG A 133 -8.66 7.72 0.64
C ARG A 133 -9.01 6.38 1.25
N GLY A 134 -10.12 5.79 0.82
CA GLY A 134 -10.56 4.47 1.31
C GLY A 134 -9.50 3.40 1.04
N PHE A 135 -8.85 3.48 -0.11
CA PHE A 135 -7.80 2.56 -0.49
C PHE A 135 -6.53 2.72 0.35
N VAL A 136 -6.06 3.95 0.54
CA VAL A 136 -4.89 4.24 1.40
C VAL A 136 -5.16 3.79 2.82
N ILE A 137 -6.32 4.10 3.37
CA ILE A 137 -6.66 3.70 4.74
C ILE A 137 -6.79 2.17 4.85
N GLY A 138 -7.61 1.55 4.03
CA GLY A 138 -7.93 0.12 4.15
C GLY A 138 -6.80 -0.79 3.70
N SER A 139 -6.35 -0.65 2.45
CA SER A 139 -5.40 -1.60 1.84
C SER A 139 -3.95 -1.30 2.18
N LEU A 140 -3.61 -0.06 2.51
CA LEU A 140 -2.24 0.32 2.78
C LEU A 140 -1.96 0.48 4.28
N LEU A 141 -2.68 1.36 4.97
CA LEU A 141 -2.40 1.66 6.38
C LEU A 141 -2.91 0.56 7.32
N VAL A 142 -4.18 0.17 7.22
CA VAL A 142 -4.75 -0.86 8.10
C VAL A 142 -4.10 -2.21 7.82
N ALA A 143 -4.05 -2.66 6.57
CA ALA A 143 -3.42 -3.92 6.23
C ALA A 143 -1.92 -3.92 6.54
N GLY A 144 -1.22 -2.80 6.27
CA GLY A 144 0.19 -2.64 6.59
C GLY A 144 0.45 -2.69 8.10
N PHE A 145 -0.39 -2.02 8.90
CA PHE A 145 -0.31 -2.10 10.37
C PHE A 145 -0.42 -3.56 10.86
N PHE A 146 -1.35 -4.34 10.31
CA PHE A 146 -1.54 -5.73 10.69
C PHE A 146 -0.40 -6.67 10.29
N THR A 147 0.66 -6.20 9.63
CA THR A 147 1.88 -6.97 9.40
C THR A 147 2.83 -6.99 10.60
N PHE A 148 2.57 -6.19 11.64
CA PHE A 148 3.41 -6.12 12.84
C PHE A 148 2.87 -6.95 14.03
N PRO A 149 1.59 -6.87 14.45
CA PRO A 149 1.08 -7.66 15.57
C PRO A 149 0.96 -9.16 15.23
N PHE A 150 0.65 -9.97 16.24
CA PHE A 150 0.34 -11.40 16.13
C PHE A 150 1.48 -12.28 15.61
N ASN A 151 2.71 -12.03 16.04
CA ASN A 151 3.92 -12.78 15.61
C ASN A 151 4.10 -12.82 14.08
N ARG A 152 3.68 -11.76 13.39
CA ARG A 152 3.95 -11.60 11.96
C ARG A 152 5.42 -11.28 11.72
N LEU A 153 5.91 -11.61 10.54
CA LEU A 153 7.33 -11.52 10.17
C LEU A 153 7.94 -10.15 10.51
N LEU A 154 7.35 -9.05 10.05
CA LEU A 154 7.88 -7.71 10.31
C LEU A 154 7.80 -7.33 11.79
N GLY A 155 6.78 -7.77 12.49
CA GLY A 155 6.65 -7.53 13.93
C GLY A 155 7.69 -8.32 14.72
N SER A 156 7.91 -9.59 14.41
CA SER A 156 8.97 -10.38 15.06
C SER A 156 10.36 -9.79 14.83
N TRP A 157 10.62 -9.26 13.66
CA TRP A 157 11.89 -8.58 13.37
C TRP A 157 12.04 -7.23 14.07
N LEU A 158 10.93 -6.51 14.25
CA LEU A 158 10.97 -5.18 14.87
C LEU A 158 11.16 -5.24 16.38
N PHE A 159 10.50 -6.20 17.05
CA PHE A 159 10.38 -6.26 18.52
C PHE A 159 11.28 -7.29 19.18
N ASN A 160 11.87 -8.23 18.43
CA ASN A 160 12.89 -9.17 18.89
C ASN A 160 14.26 -8.81 18.28
#